data_29e12a22fd27f55806bdebaa06884ace
#
_entry.id   29e12a22fd27f55806bdebaa06884ace
#
_cell.length_a   1.000
_cell.length_b   1.000
_cell.length_c   1.000
_cell.angle_alpha   90.00
_cell.angle_beta   90.00
_cell.angle_gamma   90.00
#
_symmetry.space_group_name_H-M   'P 1'
#
loop_
_entity.id
_entity.type
_entity.pdbx_description
1 polymer ?
#
loop_
_entity_poly.entity_id
_entity_poly.type
_entity_poly.pdbx_seq_one_letter_code
_entity_poly.pdbx_strand_id
1 'polypeptide(L)'
;LYLRGISMGDFQEVLAAILGKDAPNLSPSVISRLTGEWQQDYDRWQRRDLSARRYVYIWADGVYLQARMEPAAECMLVIIGATPEGRKELVGFQVGVRESAQSWRELLVDIQARGLAVAPELAIADGALGFWKALEEVFPATRHQRCWQHKSVNVLNKVPRSVQPAVKRDLRE
;
A
#
# COMPACT_ATOMS: atom_id res chain seq x y z
N LEU A 1 16.75 -5.70 -2.04
CA LEU A 1 17.69 -6.82 -1.72
C LEU A 1 17.52 -7.30 -0.27
N TYR A 2 17.64 -6.43 0.71
CA TYR A 2 17.43 -6.77 2.13
C TYR A 2 16.02 -7.35 2.39
N LEU A 3 14.97 -6.70 1.88
CA LEU A 3 13.58 -7.17 1.97
C LEU A 3 13.30 -8.49 1.21
N ARG A 4 14.27 -8.99 0.44
CA ARG A 4 14.21 -10.29 -0.25
C ARG A 4 15.02 -11.39 0.45
N GLY A 5 15.38 -11.18 1.73
CA GLY A 5 16.03 -12.20 2.56
C GLY A 5 17.54 -12.36 2.31
N ILE A 6 18.20 -11.35 1.73
CA ILE A 6 19.67 -11.36 1.63
C ILE A 6 20.22 -10.91 2.98
N SER A 7 21.07 -11.72 3.61
CA SER A 7 21.68 -11.37 4.89
C SER A 7 22.55 -10.11 4.76
N MET A 8 22.71 -9.38 5.87
CA MET A 8 23.57 -8.19 5.89
C MET A 8 25.04 -8.53 5.52
N GLY A 9 25.49 -9.77 5.78
CA GLY A 9 26.83 -10.23 5.43
C GLY A 9 27.01 -10.47 3.93
N ASP A 10 25.97 -10.92 3.23
CA ASP A 10 26.03 -11.29 1.80
C ASP A 10 25.73 -10.11 0.87
N PHE A 11 25.35 -8.96 1.44
CA PHE A 11 24.91 -7.79 0.68
C PHE A 11 26.00 -7.26 -0.24
N GLN A 12 27.26 -7.28 0.21
CA GLN A 12 28.43 -6.84 -0.56
C GLN A 12 28.64 -7.73 -1.79
N GLU A 13 28.56 -9.06 -1.61
CA GLU A 13 28.75 -10.01 -2.69
C GLU A 13 27.64 -9.89 -3.75
N VAL A 14 26.39 -9.77 -3.32
CA VAL A 14 25.24 -9.58 -4.21
C VAL A 14 25.32 -8.26 -4.98
N LEU A 15 25.74 -7.18 -4.34
CA LEU A 15 25.93 -5.89 -5.01
C LEU A 15 27.10 -5.93 -6.01
N ALA A 16 28.21 -6.57 -5.65
CA ALA A 16 29.34 -6.75 -6.57
C ALA A 16 28.94 -7.59 -7.79
N ALA A 17 28.05 -8.58 -7.63
CA ALA A 17 27.50 -9.38 -8.73
C ALA A 17 26.57 -8.57 -9.65
N ILE A 18 25.82 -7.58 -9.13
CA ILE A 18 24.86 -6.78 -9.89
C ILE A 18 25.50 -5.54 -10.52
N LEU A 19 26.37 -4.85 -9.77
CA LEU A 19 26.93 -3.54 -10.15
C LEU A 19 28.39 -3.61 -10.59
N GLY A 20 29.02 -4.78 -10.51
CA GLY A 20 30.43 -4.99 -10.80
C GLY A 20 31.33 -4.90 -9.55
N LYS A 21 32.61 -5.26 -9.73
CA LYS A 21 33.59 -5.35 -8.61
C LYS A 21 33.89 -4.00 -7.95
N ASP A 22 33.61 -2.90 -8.65
CA ASP A 22 33.80 -1.53 -8.15
C ASP A 22 32.56 -0.98 -7.43
N ALA A 23 31.59 -1.84 -7.11
CA ALA A 23 30.39 -1.45 -6.35
C ALA A 23 30.79 -0.77 -5.03
N PRO A 24 30.07 0.32 -4.63
CA PRO A 24 30.33 1.02 -3.37
C PRO A 24 30.33 0.03 -2.20
N ASN A 25 31.29 0.22 -1.30
CA ASN A 25 31.51 -0.65 -0.16
C ASN A 25 30.35 -0.52 0.84
N LEU A 26 29.32 -1.34 0.70
CA LEU A 26 28.21 -1.45 1.65
C LEU A 26 28.54 -2.52 2.69
N SER A 27 29.42 -2.18 3.62
CA SER A 27 29.72 -3.06 4.75
C SER A 27 28.48 -3.34 5.61
N PRO A 28 28.43 -4.44 6.37
CA PRO A 28 27.32 -4.73 7.28
C PRO A 28 26.97 -3.58 8.22
N SER A 29 27.98 -2.80 8.70
CA SER A 29 27.76 -1.64 9.54
C SER A 29 27.06 -0.49 8.80
N VAL A 30 27.40 -0.25 7.54
CA VAL A 30 26.71 0.76 6.70
C VAL A 30 25.26 0.37 6.48
N ILE A 31 25.00 -0.91 6.17
CA ILE A 31 23.61 -1.42 5.99
C ILE A 31 22.82 -1.27 7.28
N SER A 32 23.39 -1.65 8.42
CA SER A 32 22.74 -1.51 9.73
C SER A 32 22.40 -0.04 10.03
N ARG A 33 23.34 0.88 9.75
CA ARG A 33 23.09 2.32 9.91
C ARG A 33 21.97 2.82 9.01
N LEU A 34 21.99 2.47 7.72
CA LEU A 34 20.95 2.86 6.76
C LEU A 34 19.60 2.30 7.14
N THR A 35 19.52 1.05 7.60
CA THR A 35 18.27 0.44 8.08
C THR A 35 17.73 1.21 9.29
N GLY A 36 18.62 1.62 10.23
CA GLY A 36 18.23 2.45 11.36
C GLY A 36 17.71 3.84 10.96
N GLU A 37 18.38 4.49 9.99
CA GLU A 37 17.93 5.77 9.44
C GLU A 37 16.53 5.63 8.77
N TRP A 38 16.34 4.61 7.95
CA TRP A 38 15.04 4.34 7.31
C TRP A 38 13.94 4.04 8.32
N GLN A 39 14.26 3.31 9.40
CA GLN A 39 13.30 3.07 10.46
C GLN A 39 12.87 4.38 11.14
N GLN A 40 13.82 5.28 11.42
CA GLN A 40 13.51 6.59 11.99
C GLN A 40 12.69 7.46 11.02
N ASP A 41 13.01 7.42 9.72
CA ASP A 41 12.25 8.13 8.69
C ASP A 41 10.82 7.60 8.60
N TYR A 42 10.67 6.28 8.64
CA TYR A 42 9.37 5.62 8.68
C TYR A 42 8.56 6.02 9.91
N ASP A 43 9.16 5.98 11.10
CA ASP A 43 8.51 6.35 12.35
C ASP A 43 8.05 7.81 12.35
N ARG A 44 8.87 8.73 11.81
CA ARG A 44 8.50 10.14 11.62
C ARG A 44 7.35 10.28 10.64
N TRP A 45 7.44 9.60 9.51
CA TRP A 45 6.39 9.61 8.49
C TRP A 45 5.08 9.07 9.04
N GLN A 46 5.11 7.97 9.77
CA GLN A 46 3.92 7.34 10.34
C GLN A 46 3.21 8.23 11.37
N ARG A 47 3.98 9.04 12.12
CA ARG A 47 3.43 9.95 13.15
C ARG A 47 3.18 11.37 12.63
N ARG A 48 3.38 11.61 11.33
CA ARG A 48 3.22 12.95 10.78
C ARG A 48 1.81 13.49 10.99
N ASP A 49 1.73 14.77 11.26
CA ASP A 49 0.47 15.50 11.38
C ASP A 49 -0.24 15.61 10.02
N LEU A 50 -1.50 15.29 9.99
CA LEU A 50 -2.39 15.37 8.82
C LEU A 50 -3.43 16.48 8.95
N SER A 51 -3.39 17.31 10.00
CA SER A 51 -4.41 18.35 10.27
C SER A 51 -4.51 19.39 9.16
N ALA A 52 -3.40 19.71 8.51
CA ALA A 52 -3.36 20.61 7.37
C ALA A 52 -3.62 19.92 6.01
N ARG A 53 -3.93 18.63 6.03
CA ARG A 53 -4.15 17.84 4.81
C ARG A 53 -5.63 17.74 4.50
N ARG A 54 -5.93 17.81 3.21
CA ARG A 54 -7.25 17.51 2.66
C ARG A 54 -7.08 16.55 1.50
N TYR A 55 -7.83 15.45 1.54
CA TYR A 55 -7.88 14.50 0.43
C TYR A 55 -9.29 14.47 -0.13
N VAL A 56 -9.40 14.74 -1.43
CA VAL A 56 -10.68 14.65 -2.14
C VAL A 56 -11.02 13.18 -2.41
N TYR A 57 -10.01 12.42 -2.84
CA TYR A 57 -10.16 11.00 -3.12
C TYR A 57 -9.19 10.19 -2.26
N ILE A 58 -9.62 9.00 -1.86
CA ILE A 58 -8.73 7.97 -1.32
C ILE A 58 -8.90 6.66 -2.09
N TRP A 59 -7.79 5.96 -2.29
CA TRP A 59 -7.75 4.57 -2.75
C TRP A 59 -7.28 3.70 -1.61
N ALA A 60 -8.00 2.59 -1.39
CA ALA A 60 -7.63 1.58 -0.40
C ALA A 60 -7.46 0.22 -1.08
N ASP A 61 -6.39 -0.47 -0.75
CA ASP A 61 -6.07 -1.78 -1.31
C ASP A 61 -5.30 -2.64 -0.31
N GLY A 62 -5.55 -3.94 -0.32
CA GLY A 62 -4.79 -4.94 0.41
C GLY A 62 -3.73 -5.57 -0.51
N VAL A 63 -2.46 -5.24 -0.28
CA VAL A 63 -1.34 -5.77 -1.05
C VAL A 63 -0.72 -6.96 -0.31
N TYR A 64 -0.66 -8.11 -0.97
CA TYR A 64 -0.06 -9.31 -0.40
C TYR A 64 1.40 -9.41 -0.83
N LEU A 65 2.30 -9.23 0.12
CA LEU A 65 3.74 -9.32 -0.09
C LEU A 65 4.23 -10.66 0.45
N GLN A 66 4.94 -11.40 -0.37
CA GLN A 66 5.60 -12.63 0.05
C GLN A 66 7.11 -12.44 0.02
N ALA A 67 7.74 -12.42 1.18
CA ALA A 67 9.18 -12.51 1.27
C ALA A 67 9.63 -13.93 0.90
N ARG A 68 10.79 -14.06 0.24
CA ARG A 68 11.29 -15.33 -0.32
C ARG A 68 11.43 -16.45 0.70
N MET A 69 11.62 -16.11 1.98
CA MET A 69 11.87 -17.05 3.07
C MET A 69 10.64 -17.28 3.95
N GLU A 70 9.53 -16.67 3.66
CA GLU A 70 8.33 -16.77 4.49
C GLU A 70 7.32 -17.76 3.92
N PRO A 71 6.69 -18.59 4.78
CA PRO A 71 5.75 -19.62 4.34
C PRO A 71 4.43 -19.04 3.83
N ALA A 72 4.09 -17.80 4.16
CA ALA A 72 2.86 -17.14 3.76
C ALA A 72 3.09 -15.67 3.34
N ALA A 73 2.26 -15.18 2.43
CA ALA A 73 2.25 -13.77 2.08
C ALA A 73 1.67 -12.94 3.24
N GLU A 74 2.36 -11.87 3.62
CA GLU A 74 1.83 -10.88 4.54
C GLU A 74 0.94 -9.87 3.80
N CYS A 75 -0.17 -9.53 4.42
CA CYS A 75 -1.05 -8.49 3.90
C CYS A 75 -0.54 -7.11 4.36
N MET A 76 -0.42 -6.19 3.43
CA MET A 76 -0.18 -4.78 3.70
C MET A 76 -1.41 -3.98 3.25
N LEU A 77 -2.11 -3.38 4.20
CA LEU A 77 -3.18 -2.44 3.92
C LEU A 77 -2.59 -1.09 3.54
N VAL A 78 -3.03 -0.51 2.44
CA VAL A 78 -2.49 0.75 1.89
C VAL A 78 -3.62 1.73 1.62
N ILE A 79 -3.44 2.99 2.03
CA ILE A 79 -4.32 4.10 1.67
C ILE A 79 -3.51 5.19 0.98
N ILE A 80 -3.88 5.50 -0.26
CA ILE A 80 -3.35 6.61 -1.04
C ILE A 80 -4.43 7.69 -1.13
N GLY A 81 -4.07 8.95 -0.89
CA GLY A 81 -4.98 10.10 -1.02
C GLY A 81 -4.59 11.00 -2.19
N ALA A 82 -5.56 11.65 -2.79
CA ALA A 82 -5.34 12.74 -3.73
C ALA A 82 -5.79 14.07 -3.12
N THR A 83 -4.89 15.05 -3.12
CA THR A 83 -5.20 16.43 -2.70
C THR A 83 -6.09 17.15 -3.73
N PRO A 84 -6.69 18.30 -3.40
CA PRO A 84 -7.46 19.12 -4.36
C PRO A 84 -6.64 19.50 -5.61
N GLU A 85 -5.32 19.64 -5.46
CA GLU A 85 -4.39 19.95 -6.56
C GLU A 85 -4.03 18.74 -7.42
N GLY A 86 -4.58 17.56 -7.11
CA GLY A 86 -4.35 16.32 -7.83
C GLY A 86 -3.07 15.58 -7.45
N ARG A 87 -2.38 15.98 -6.39
CA ARG A 87 -1.18 15.26 -5.90
C ARG A 87 -1.60 13.99 -5.18
N LYS A 88 -0.97 12.89 -5.52
CA LYS A 88 -1.14 11.61 -4.82
C LYS A 88 -0.11 11.47 -3.72
N GLU A 89 -0.57 11.14 -2.53
CA GLU A 89 0.27 10.92 -1.36
C GLU A 89 -0.09 9.60 -0.68
N LEU A 90 0.91 8.89 -0.17
CA LEU A 90 0.67 7.76 0.71
C LEU A 90 0.16 8.31 2.06
N VAL A 91 -1.08 8.01 2.41
CA VAL A 91 -1.72 8.53 3.63
C VAL A 91 -1.43 7.63 4.83
N GLY A 92 -1.53 6.34 4.65
CA GLY A 92 -1.24 5.36 5.67
C GLY A 92 -1.05 3.97 5.09
N PHE A 93 -0.33 3.12 5.82
CA PHE A 93 -0.29 1.70 5.58
C PHE A 93 -0.03 0.94 6.88
N GLN A 94 -0.42 -0.33 6.90
CA GLN A 94 -0.22 -1.25 8.01
C GLN A 94 0.19 -2.61 7.47
N VAL A 95 1.26 -3.18 8.02
CA VAL A 95 1.86 -4.46 7.58
C VAL A 95 1.62 -5.54 8.61
N GLY A 96 1.62 -6.80 8.17
CA GLY A 96 1.52 -7.96 9.05
C GLY A 96 0.11 -8.22 9.58
N VAL A 97 -0.91 -7.63 8.95
CA VAL A 97 -2.30 -7.79 9.37
C VAL A 97 -3.08 -8.65 8.38
N ARG A 98 -4.14 -9.27 8.87
CA ARG A 98 -5.15 -9.88 8.01
C ARG A 98 -6.08 -8.78 7.49
N GLU A 99 -6.39 -8.81 6.21
CA GLU A 99 -7.39 -7.91 5.65
C GLU A 99 -8.77 -8.21 6.27
N SER A 100 -9.21 -7.33 7.17
CA SER A 100 -10.45 -7.46 7.92
C SER A 100 -11.05 -6.07 8.19
N ALA A 101 -12.33 -6.02 8.57
CA ALA A 101 -12.96 -4.75 8.97
C ALA A 101 -12.23 -4.11 10.16
N GLN A 102 -11.75 -4.92 11.10
CA GLN A 102 -11.02 -4.45 12.27
C GLN A 102 -9.69 -3.79 11.86
N SER A 103 -8.89 -4.46 11.02
CA SER A 103 -7.59 -3.93 10.58
C SER A 103 -7.76 -2.61 9.78
N TRP A 104 -8.75 -2.55 8.89
CA TRP A 104 -9.08 -1.32 8.17
C TRP A 104 -9.53 -0.20 9.10
N ARG A 105 -10.35 -0.54 10.11
CA ARG A 105 -10.81 0.43 11.10
C ARG A 105 -9.64 1.00 11.91
N GLU A 106 -8.72 0.17 12.35
CA GLU A 106 -7.53 0.61 13.09
C GLU A 106 -6.68 1.58 12.26
N LEU A 107 -6.45 1.28 10.98
CA LEU A 107 -5.72 2.16 10.07
C LEU A 107 -6.45 3.50 9.84
N LEU A 108 -7.77 3.48 9.63
CA LEU A 108 -8.56 4.70 9.43
C LEU A 108 -8.64 5.56 10.70
N VAL A 109 -8.77 4.93 11.86
CA VAL A 109 -8.75 5.62 13.17
C VAL A 109 -7.38 6.27 13.42
N ASP A 110 -6.27 5.58 13.11
CA ASP A 110 -4.93 6.17 13.18
C ASP A 110 -4.81 7.42 12.30
N ILE A 111 -5.27 7.34 11.05
CA ILE A 111 -5.27 8.49 10.12
C ILE A 111 -6.08 9.66 10.67
N GLN A 112 -7.25 9.40 11.24
CA GLN A 112 -8.09 10.41 11.88
C GLN A 112 -7.40 11.00 13.11
N ALA A 113 -6.81 10.16 13.98
CA ALA A 113 -6.09 10.58 15.18
C ALA A 113 -4.86 11.45 14.87
N ARG A 114 -4.23 11.24 13.70
CA ARG A 114 -3.16 12.11 13.20
C ARG A 114 -3.65 13.44 12.62
N GLY A 115 -4.93 13.74 12.73
CA GLY A 115 -5.48 15.06 12.42
C GLY A 115 -6.29 15.12 11.12
N LEU A 116 -6.52 14.05 10.37
CA LEU A 116 -7.39 14.09 9.19
C LEU A 116 -8.86 14.22 9.63
N ALA A 117 -9.27 15.44 9.96
CA ALA A 117 -10.61 15.75 10.45
C ALA A 117 -11.65 15.83 9.33
N VAL A 118 -11.25 16.26 8.12
CA VAL A 118 -12.13 16.38 6.96
C VAL A 118 -12.19 15.05 6.24
N ALA A 119 -13.37 14.41 6.22
CA ALA A 119 -13.58 13.17 5.50
C ALA A 119 -13.30 13.33 4.00
N PRO A 120 -12.65 12.35 3.35
CA PRO A 120 -12.54 12.32 1.88
C PRO A 120 -13.93 12.33 1.22
N GLU A 121 -14.04 12.97 0.06
CA GLU A 121 -15.33 13.01 -0.67
C GLU A 121 -15.68 11.66 -1.29
N LEU A 122 -14.67 10.90 -1.74
CA LEU A 122 -14.85 9.61 -2.39
C LEU A 122 -13.74 8.63 -1.99
N ALA A 123 -14.12 7.43 -1.62
CA ALA A 123 -13.22 6.30 -1.44
C ALA A 123 -13.39 5.28 -2.56
N ILE A 124 -12.26 4.83 -3.10
CA ILE A 124 -12.18 3.83 -4.17
C ILE A 124 -11.47 2.61 -3.61
N ALA A 125 -12.14 1.46 -3.61
CA ALA A 125 -11.55 0.19 -3.17
C ALA A 125 -12.11 -0.98 -3.99
N ASP A 126 -11.57 -2.17 -3.76
CA ASP A 126 -12.15 -3.37 -4.29
C ASP A 126 -13.52 -3.66 -3.62
N GLY A 127 -14.10 -4.84 -3.88
CA GLY A 127 -15.41 -5.21 -3.30
C GLY A 127 -15.31 -5.79 -1.89
N ALA A 128 -14.18 -5.74 -1.21
CA ALA A 128 -14.01 -6.31 0.12
C ALA A 128 -14.87 -5.56 1.14
N LEU A 129 -15.80 -6.27 1.76
CA LEU A 129 -16.78 -5.70 2.71
C LEU A 129 -16.12 -5.10 3.95
N GLY A 130 -14.93 -5.58 4.32
CA GLY A 130 -14.20 -5.12 5.50
C GLY A 130 -13.85 -3.63 5.46
N PHE A 131 -13.31 -3.16 4.33
CA PHE A 131 -12.96 -1.74 4.17
C PHE A 131 -14.20 -0.84 4.23
N TRP A 132 -15.26 -1.19 3.51
CA TRP A 132 -16.47 -0.36 3.46
C TRP A 132 -17.13 -0.21 4.83
N LYS A 133 -17.21 -1.30 5.59
CA LYS A 133 -17.73 -1.26 6.96
C LYS A 133 -16.89 -0.34 7.86
N ALA A 134 -15.57 -0.43 7.79
CA ALA A 134 -14.67 0.43 8.56
C ALA A 134 -14.79 1.91 8.14
N LEU A 135 -14.91 2.17 6.83
CA LEU A 135 -15.08 3.52 6.30
C LEU A 135 -16.38 4.18 6.78
N GLU A 136 -17.50 3.44 6.77
CA GLU A 136 -18.79 3.92 7.27
C GLU A 136 -18.75 4.27 8.76
N GLU A 137 -17.97 3.54 9.55
CA GLU A 137 -17.80 3.81 10.98
C GLU A 137 -16.94 5.05 11.23
N VAL A 138 -15.86 5.27 10.47
CA VAL A 138 -14.85 6.32 10.73
C VAL A 138 -15.13 7.59 9.93
N PHE A 139 -15.53 7.45 8.66
CA PHE A 139 -15.82 8.55 7.74
C PHE A 139 -17.17 8.37 7.05
N PRO A 140 -18.30 8.45 7.78
CA PRO A 140 -19.63 8.14 7.26
C PRO A 140 -20.10 9.05 6.12
N ALA A 141 -19.52 10.24 5.97
CA ALA A 141 -19.84 11.17 4.88
C ALA A 141 -19.14 10.84 3.55
N THR A 142 -18.16 9.91 3.56
CA THR A 142 -17.39 9.55 2.37
C THR A 142 -18.23 8.66 1.44
N ARG A 143 -18.35 9.06 0.17
CA ARG A 143 -19.03 8.24 -0.85
C ARG A 143 -18.16 7.05 -1.25
N HIS A 144 -18.81 5.98 -1.69
CA HIS A 144 -18.16 4.72 -2.05
C HIS A 144 -18.13 4.54 -3.57
N GLN A 145 -16.98 4.11 -4.09
CA GLN A 145 -16.83 3.68 -5.48
C GLN A 145 -16.01 2.40 -5.55
N ARG A 146 -16.53 1.38 -6.22
CA ARG A 146 -15.75 0.18 -6.50
C ARG A 146 -14.67 0.47 -7.52
N CYS A 147 -13.47 -0.03 -7.25
CA CYS A 147 -12.33 0.11 -8.14
C CYS A 147 -12.63 -0.54 -9.50
N TRP A 148 -12.54 0.27 -10.55
CA TRP A 148 -12.81 -0.19 -11.91
C TRP A 148 -11.83 -1.26 -12.38
N GLN A 149 -10.56 -1.15 -11.98
CA GLN A 149 -9.54 -2.15 -12.29
C GLN A 149 -9.92 -3.52 -11.72
N HIS A 150 -10.24 -3.60 -10.42
CA HIS A 150 -10.67 -4.85 -9.80
C HIS A 150 -11.98 -5.38 -10.41
N LYS A 151 -12.93 -4.50 -10.71
CA LYS A 151 -14.17 -4.88 -11.38
C LYS A 151 -13.90 -5.48 -12.76
N SER A 152 -13.05 -4.85 -13.56
CA SER A 152 -12.67 -5.34 -14.88
C SER A 152 -11.95 -6.69 -14.82
N VAL A 153 -11.00 -6.85 -13.90
CA VAL A 153 -10.32 -8.13 -13.68
C VAL A 153 -11.30 -9.22 -13.27
N ASN A 154 -12.25 -8.91 -12.39
CA ASN A 154 -13.28 -9.87 -11.97
C ASN A 154 -14.16 -10.32 -13.13
N VAL A 155 -14.50 -9.42 -14.07
CA VAL A 155 -15.24 -9.78 -15.30
C VAL A 155 -14.35 -10.67 -16.19
N LEU A 156 -13.10 -10.28 -16.43
CA LEU A 156 -12.18 -11.04 -17.28
C LEU A 156 -11.92 -12.45 -16.74
N ASN A 157 -11.81 -12.62 -15.42
CA ASN A 157 -11.62 -13.93 -14.79
C ASN A 157 -12.82 -14.88 -14.94
N LYS A 158 -13.99 -14.38 -15.36
CA LYS A 158 -15.20 -15.19 -15.61
C LYS A 158 -15.36 -15.62 -17.07
N VAL A 159 -14.49 -15.18 -17.97
CA VAL A 159 -14.52 -15.52 -19.39
C VAL A 159 -13.27 -16.31 -19.80
N PRO A 160 -13.38 -17.20 -20.82
CA PRO A 160 -12.25 -17.93 -21.35
C PRO A 160 -11.12 -17.00 -21.80
N ARG A 161 -9.86 -17.43 -21.64
CA ARG A 161 -8.68 -16.63 -22.01
C ARG A 161 -8.69 -16.16 -23.45
N SER A 162 -9.22 -16.96 -24.37
CA SER A 162 -9.33 -16.65 -25.80
C SER A 162 -10.17 -15.41 -26.13
N VAL A 163 -11.20 -15.12 -25.32
CA VAL A 163 -12.09 -13.96 -25.53
C VAL A 163 -11.74 -12.74 -24.67
N GLN A 164 -10.85 -12.90 -23.68
CA GLN A 164 -10.46 -11.80 -22.78
C GLN A 164 -9.96 -10.55 -23.51
N PRO A 165 -9.16 -10.63 -24.62
CA PRO A 165 -8.72 -9.44 -25.33
C PRO A 165 -9.87 -8.61 -25.91
N ALA A 166 -10.91 -9.26 -26.44
CA ALA A 166 -12.10 -8.59 -26.96
C ALA A 166 -12.89 -7.92 -25.83
N VAL A 167 -13.21 -8.68 -24.77
CA VAL A 167 -13.91 -8.15 -23.59
C VAL A 167 -13.16 -6.99 -22.93
N LYS A 168 -11.81 -7.07 -22.86
CA LYS A 168 -10.99 -5.98 -22.30
C LYS A 168 -11.07 -4.71 -23.13
N ARG A 169 -11.20 -4.81 -24.44
CA ARG A 169 -11.41 -3.67 -25.35
C ARG A 169 -12.77 -3.04 -25.08
N ASP A 170 -13.83 -3.85 -25.10
CA ASP A 170 -15.21 -3.39 -24.91
C ASP A 170 -15.46 -2.76 -23.52
N LEU A 171 -14.70 -3.18 -22.49
CA LEU A 171 -14.73 -2.55 -21.15
C LEU A 171 -14.04 -1.18 -21.09
N ARG A 172 -13.32 -0.75 -22.12
CA ARG A 172 -12.61 0.54 -22.16
C ARG A 172 -13.37 1.62 -22.94
N GLU A 173 -14.34 1.23 -23.74
CA GLU A 173 -15.27 2.09 -24.46
C GLU A 173 -16.42 2.53 -23.51
#